data_5d98790b2a05f751733ae23c3b3583e8
#
_entry.id   5d98790b2a05f751733ae23c3b3583e8
#
_cell.length_a   1.000
_cell.length_b   1.000
_cell.length_c   1.000
_cell.angle_alpha   90.00
_cell.angle_beta   90.00
_cell.angle_gamma   90.00
#
_symmetry.space_group_name_H-M   'P 1'
#
loop_
_entity.id
_entity.type
_entity.pdbx_description
1 polymer ?
#
loop_
_entity_poly.entity_id
_entity_poly.type
_entity_poly.pdbx_seq_one_letter_code
_entity_poly.pdbx_strand_id
1 'polypeptide(L)'
;MSARALSKRVIVVGSGLAGLSAAHSVIQNGGKVVLLEMMPKYGGNSIKASSGINGAPTRFQPLPDDMFYSDTVKSSGVIYQNSNPQMKKDREELMKTLVDNSQSAVYWLTDHFGIDLSAVTQLGGHSRPRTHRGTGKLPPGFAIVSALWKKLQEEYAERAVLKTHCRVTKLLTAETGVVGVEYEDLDTKEKFELYGPVVFTVGGFAGDTTGLVNKYRPDLASYPSTNTARPQSIGLLKAIGGQLLDMESIQVHPTGFVSLEDPYARNKFLAAELLRGEGGILLNDKGDRFASEMLRRDQVTEAVLKNCAEDANDKIRQWKVWLVLDEGSTSKIGNNIGFYQFKKLLAKKTIGEWSKEIPNIKQSVIRYAKFAQQKKDTDFGRTNFGRWSLKPEDVSDETVIVAGRVTPVLHFTMGGVKINTDAQFLDADNKPINGIWGAGEITAGVHSSNRLGGSSLLECVVFGRIAGQHANHSLKSHI
;
A
#
# COMPACT_ATOMS: atom_id res chain seq x y z
N MET A 1 -11.06 7.29 -30.80
CA MET A 1 -9.85 7.77 -31.47
C MET A 1 -9.25 6.62 -32.27
N SER A 2 -8.89 6.81 -33.55
CA SER A 2 -8.24 5.76 -34.33
C SER A 2 -6.83 5.44 -33.84
N ALA A 3 -6.30 4.25 -34.11
CA ALA A 3 -4.93 3.85 -33.74
C ALA A 3 -3.87 4.87 -34.22
N ARG A 4 -4.08 5.53 -35.37
CA ARG A 4 -3.21 6.57 -35.91
C ARG A 4 -3.20 7.87 -35.08
N ALA A 5 -4.29 8.18 -34.34
CA ALA A 5 -4.38 9.34 -33.46
C ALA A 5 -3.66 9.13 -32.11
N LEU A 6 -3.33 7.87 -31.76
CA LEU A 6 -2.60 7.50 -30.55
C LEU A 6 -1.10 7.24 -30.79
N SER A 7 -0.61 7.38 -32.03
CA SER A 7 0.82 7.29 -32.33
C SER A 7 1.61 8.40 -31.64
N LYS A 8 2.88 8.13 -31.31
CA LYS A 8 3.78 9.03 -30.56
C LYS A 8 3.29 9.35 -29.11
N ARG A 9 2.72 8.37 -28.42
CA ARG A 9 2.35 8.44 -27.01
C ARG A 9 3.09 7.40 -26.19
N VAL A 10 3.36 7.72 -24.94
CA VAL A 10 3.75 6.70 -23.94
C VAL A 10 2.48 5.92 -23.56
N ILE A 11 2.57 4.61 -23.51
CA ILE A 11 1.50 3.70 -23.11
C ILE A 11 1.67 3.37 -21.64
N VAL A 12 0.73 3.75 -20.79
CA VAL A 12 0.72 3.40 -19.36
C VAL A 12 -0.33 2.34 -19.12
N VAL A 13 0.10 1.18 -18.60
CA VAL A 13 -0.80 0.06 -18.29
C VAL A 13 -1.12 0.07 -16.81
N GLY A 14 -2.39 0.35 -16.48
CA GLY A 14 -2.88 0.57 -15.12
C GLY A 14 -2.99 2.05 -14.75
N SER A 15 -4.10 2.42 -14.13
CA SER A 15 -4.42 3.79 -13.71
C SER A 15 -4.43 3.98 -12.19
N GLY A 16 -3.68 3.16 -11.45
CA GLY A 16 -3.34 3.37 -10.05
C GLY A 16 -2.39 4.56 -9.87
N LEU A 17 -1.97 4.83 -8.63
CA LEU A 17 -1.09 5.97 -8.35
C LEU A 17 0.23 5.93 -9.14
N ALA A 18 0.82 4.76 -9.34
CA ALA A 18 2.04 4.62 -10.14
C ALA A 18 1.81 5.05 -11.60
N GLY A 19 0.71 4.58 -12.21
CA GLY A 19 0.36 4.96 -13.58
C GLY A 19 0.02 6.44 -13.72
N LEU A 20 -0.73 7.02 -12.78
CA LEU A 20 -1.03 8.45 -12.78
C LEU A 20 0.24 9.30 -12.58
N SER A 21 1.17 8.88 -11.71
CA SER A 21 2.46 9.54 -11.51
C SER A 21 3.31 9.50 -12.79
N ALA A 22 3.35 8.35 -13.47
CA ALA A 22 4.02 8.20 -14.75
C ALA A 22 3.39 9.10 -15.83
N ALA A 23 2.06 9.11 -15.92
CA ALA A 23 1.33 9.95 -16.89
C ALA A 23 1.64 11.45 -16.68
N HIS A 24 1.60 11.95 -15.45
CA HIS A 24 1.98 13.33 -15.16
C HIS A 24 3.45 13.62 -15.49
N SER A 25 4.37 12.69 -15.19
CA SER A 25 5.77 12.84 -15.54
C SER A 25 5.97 12.95 -17.07
N VAL A 26 5.26 12.13 -17.87
CA VAL A 26 5.25 12.24 -19.34
C VAL A 26 4.76 13.62 -19.79
N ILE A 27 3.64 14.09 -19.23
CA ILE A 27 3.06 15.40 -19.57
C ILE A 27 4.00 16.55 -19.21
N GLN A 28 4.60 16.53 -18.02
CA GLN A 28 5.55 17.56 -17.55
C GLN A 28 6.80 17.64 -18.43
N ASN A 29 7.21 16.52 -19.04
CA ASN A 29 8.32 16.44 -19.99
C ASN A 29 7.91 16.67 -21.46
N GLY A 30 6.73 17.25 -21.70
CA GLY A 30 6.24 17.64 -23.03
C GLY A 30 5.61 16.51 -23.86
N GLY A 31 5.50 15.29 -23.33
CA GLY A 31 4.96 14.12 -24.02
C GLY A 31 3.43 14.04 -24.02
N LYS A 32 2.94 12.96 -24.65
CA LYS A 32 1.53 12.55 -24.66
C LYS A 32 1.42 11.13 -24.13
N VAL A 33 0.30 10.80 -23.46
CA VAL A 33 0.12 9.50 -22.80
C VAL A 33 -1.24 8.91 -23.14
N VAL A 34 -1.30 7.58 -23.21
CA VAL A 34 -2.54 6.80 -23.17
C VAL A 34 -2.45 5.85 -21.98
N LEU A 35 -3.45 5.91 -21.09
CA LEU A 35 -3.59 4.98 -19.97
C LEU A 35 -4.61 3.90 -20.36
N LEU A 36 -4.25 2.64 -20.13
CA LEU A 36 -5.13 1.48 -20.31
C LEU A 36 -5.48 0.91 -18.92
N GLU A 37 -6.76 0.93 -18.57
CA GLU A 37 -7.26 0.42 -17.28
C GLU A 37 -8.26 -0.71 -17.55
N MET A 38 -8.04 -1.84 -16.89
CA MET A 38 -8.91 -3.00 -17.02
C MET A 38 -10.26 -2.79 -16.33
N MET A 39 -10.27 -2.05 -15.23
CA MET A 39 -11.48 -1.81 -14.43
C MET A 39 -12.31 -0.66 -15.01
N PRO A 40 -13.62 -0.56 -14.66
CA PRO A 40 -14.46 0.54 -15.10
C PRO A 40 -14.09 1.90 -14.53
N LYS A 41 -13.29 1.91 -13.45
CA LYS A 41 -12.87 3.12 -12.74
C LYS A 41 -11.36 3.11 -12.50
N TYR A 42 -10.76 4.30 -12.56
CA TYR A 42 -9.36 4.52 -12.23
C TYR A 42 -9.06 4.34 -10.72
N GLY A 43 -7.79 4.30 -10.37
CA GLY A 43 -7.28 4.43 -9.00
C GLY A 43 -6.74 3.15 -8.39
N GLY A 44 -7.10 1.98 -8.89
CA GLY A 44 -6.57 0.70 -8.43
C GLY A 44 -6.74 0.47 -6.93
N ASN A 45 -5.74 -0.14 -6.27
CA ASN A 45 -5.71 -0.28 -4.81
C ASN A 45 -5.24 1.01 -4.12
N SER A 46 -4.53 1.88 -4.82
CA SER A 46 -4.00 3.13 -4.25
C SER A 46 -5.10 4.06 -3.73
N ILE A 47 -6.26 4.09 -4.40
CA ILE A 47 -7.40 4.92 -3.99
C ILE A 47 -7.97 4.52 -2.62
N LYS A 48 -7.74 3.28 -2.17
CA LYS A 48 -8.20 2.73 -0.89
C LYS A 48 -7.23 2.99 0.26
N ALA A 49 -6.01 3.51 -0.02
CA ALA A 49 -4.98 3.69 1.00
C ALA A 49 -5.43 4.70 2.06
N SER A 50 -5.30 4.31 3.33
CA SER A 50 -5.94 4.99 4.46
C SER A 50 -4.95 5.57 5.48
N SER A 51 -3.67 5.17 5.48
CA SER A 51 -2.69 5.67 6.47
C SER A 51 -1.90 6.88 6.00
N GLY A 52 -1.55 6.98 4.73
CA GLY A 52 -0.80 8.10 4.15
C GLY A 52 0.41 7.68 3.33
N ILE A 53 1.22 8.68 2.95
CA ILE A 53 2.45 8.54 2.16
C ILE A 53 3.67 8.93 3.00
N ASN A 54 4.75 8.14 2.94
CA ASN A 54 6.00 8.48 3.61
C ASN A 54 6.77 9.59 2.88
N GLY A 55 7.45 10.42 3.66
CA GLY A 55 8.39 11.41 3.15
C GLY A 55 9.25 11.97 4.27
N ALA A 56 10.56 12.14 4.01
CA ALA A 56 11.52 12.69 4.97
C ALA A 56 12.82 13.18 4.28
N PRO A 57 13.40 14.29 4.78
CA PRO A 57 12.79 15.24 5.71
C PRO A 57 11.77 16.15 5.00
N THR A 58 10.72 16.57 5.68
CA THR A 58 9.72 17.47 5.10
C THR A 58 9.44 18.66 6.02
N ARG A 59 8.95 19.77 5.44
CA ARG A 59 8.52 20.96 6.20
C ARG A 59 7.36 20.71 7.17
N PHE A 60 6.69 19.58 7.07
CA PHE A 60 5.54 19.20 7.91
C PHE A 60 5.94 18.39 9.15
N GLN A 61 7.16 17.84 9.18
CA GLN A 61 7.63 17.04 10.30
C GLN A 61 8.02 17.95 11.47
N PRO A 62 7.64 17.58 12.71
CA PRO A 62 7.97 18.37 13.90
C PRO A 62 9.48 18.35 14.24
N LEU A 63 10.18 17.30 13.81
CA LEU A 63 11.60 17.08 14.03
C LEU A 63 12.25 16.51 12.75
N PRO A 64 13.55 16.79 12.49
CA PRO A 64 14.28 16.16 11.41
C PRO A 64 14.23 14.63 11.50
N ASP A 65 14.18 13.98 10.34
CA ASP A 65 14.16 12.53 10.24
C ASP A 65 15.32 12.05 9.37
N ASP A 66 16.34 11.52 10.01
CA ASP A 66 17.53 10.92 9.43
C ASP A 66 17.50 9.38 9.47
N MET A 67 16.39 8.80 10.00
CA MET A 67 16.26 7.38 10.24
C MET A 67 15.53 6.63 9.12
N PHE A 68 15.01 7.33 8.10
CA PHE A 68 14.12 6.69 7.13
C PHE A 68 14.83 5.58 6.33
N TYR A 69 16.07 5.81 5.90
CA TYR A 69 16.84 4.79 5.20
C TYR A 69 17.13 3.59 6.10
N SER A 70 17.60 3.81 7.33
CA SER A 70 17.89 2.72 8.27
C SER A 70 16.65 1.91 8.65
N ASP A 71 15.49 2.56 8.84
CA ASP A 71 14.22 1.88 9.09
C ASP A 71 13.79 1.04 7.86
N THR A 72 14.00 1.55 6.64
CA THR A 72 13.70 0.81 5.40
C THR A 72 14.58 -0.43 5.27
N VAL A 73 15.88 -0.31 5.49
CA VAL A 73 16.82 -1.44 5.51
C VAL A 73 16.45 -2.45 6.60
N LYS A 74 16.15 -1.99 7.81
CA LYS A 74 15.72 -2.86 8.91
C LYS A 74 14.42 -3.60 8.57
N SER A 75 13.48 -2.92 7.91
CA SER A 75 12.22 -3.52 7.49
C SER A 75 12.39 -4.59 6.43
N SER A 76 13.38 -4.47 5.54
CA SER A 76 13.62 -5.44 4.46
C SER A 76 14.04 -6.85 4.94
N GLY A 77 14.43 -6.99 6.21
CA GLY A 77 14.48 -8.24 6.96
C GLY A 77 15.41 -9.32 6.41
N VAL A 78 15.03 -10.59 6.62
CA VAL A 78 15.88 -11.76 6.39
C VAL A 78 16.27 -11.96 4.92
N ILE A 79 15.39 -11.62 3.98
CA ILE A 79 15.71 -11.76 2.54
C ILE A 79 16.85 -10.81 2.15
N TYR A 80 16.81 -9.55 2.62
CA TYR A 80 17.92 -8.63 2.41
C TYR A 80 19.19 -9.12 3.09
N GLN A 81 19.11 -9.57 4.35
CA GLN A 81 20.28 -10.03 5.10
C GLN A 81 20.97 -11.23 4.43
N ASN A 82 20.21 -12.14 3.85
CA ASN A 82 20.71 -13.37 3.19
C ASN A 82 21.01 -13.18 1.70
N SER A 83 20.77 -12.00 1.13
CA SER A 83 21.11 -11.72 -0.26
C SER A 83 22.62 -11.75 -0.48
N ASN A 84 23.07 -12.19 -1.66
CA ASN A 84 24.48 -12.10 -2.05
C ASN A 84 24.93 -10.61 -2.16
N PRO A 85 26.24 -10.31 -2.20
CA PRO A 85 26.74 -8.92 -2.21
C PRO A 85 26.17 -8.08 -3.34
N GLN A 86 26.07 -8.60 -4.55
CA GLN A 86 25.51 -7.85 -5.69
C GLN A 86 24.01 -7.55 -5.49
N MET A 87 23.23 -8.53 -5.05
CA MET A 87 21.81 -8.34 -4.78
C MET A 87 21.59 -7.35 -3.61
N LYS A 88 22.46 -7.37 -2.58
CA LYS A 88 22.40 -6.36 -1.51
C LYS A 88 22.59 -4.96 -2.06
N LYS A 89 23.61 -4.77 -2.88
CA LYS A 89 23.90 -3.48 -3.52
C LYS A 89 22.72 -3.01 -4.37
N ASP A 90 22.16 -3.87 -5.24
CA ASP A 90 21.01 -3.53 -6.07
C ASP A 90 19.81 -3.06 -5.21
N ARG A 91 19.53 -3.78 -4.10
CA ARG A 91 18.45 -3.43 -3.17
C ARG A 91 18.69 -2.13 -2.44
N GLU A 92 19.93 -1.89 -1.99
CA GLU A 92 20.32 -0.65 -1.30
C GLU A 92 20.20 0.57 -2.23
N GLU A 93 20.57 0.43 -3.50
CA GLU A 93 20.39 1.48 -4.52
C GLU A 93 18.91 1.81 -4.73
N LEU A 94 18.03 0.79 -4.79
CA LEU A 94 16.58 0.99 -4.90
C LEU A 94 15.98 1.63 -3.63
N MET A 95 16.38 1.16 -2.44
CA MET A 95 15.93 1.74 -1.16
C MET A 95 16.41 3.18 -1.04
N LYS A 96 17.65 3.47 -1.43
CA LYS A 96 18.20 4.81 -1.44
C LYS A 96 17.45 5.71 -2.42
N THR A 97 17.17 5.24 -3.63
CA THR A 97 16.34 5.94 -4.62
C THR A 97 14.98 6.29 -4.05
N LEU A 98 14.31 5.34 -3.38
CA LEU A 98 13.01 5.56 -2.75
C LEU A 98 13.09 6.65 -1.67
N VAL A 99 14.05 6.56 -0.77
CA VAL A 99 14.19 7.46 0.40
C VAL A 99 14.65 8.86 -0.02
N ASP A 100 15.67 8.98 -0.85
CA ASP A 100 16.23 10.26 -1.29
C ASP A 100 15.20 11.08 -2.10
N ASN A 101 14.30 10.42 -2.82
CA ASN A 101 13.24 11.08 -3.57
C ASN A 101 11.94 11.30 -2.76
N SER A 102 11.88 10.89 -1.49
CA SER A 102 10.65 10.92 -0.70
C SER A 102 10.17 12.35 -0.39
N GLN A 103 11.09 13.24 -0.06
CA GLN A 103 10.79 14.66 0.16
C GLN A 103 10.19 15.28 -1.11
N SER A 104 10.87 15.09 -2.25
CA SER A 104 10.43 15.64 -3.53
C SER A 104 9.07 15.05 -3.97
N ALA A 105 8.80 13.80 -3.63
CA ALA A 105 7.51 13.16 -3.90
C ALA A 105 6.36 13.81 -3.12
N VAL A 106 6.56 14.07 -1.82
CA VAL A 106 5.57 14.79 -0.99
C VAL A 106 5.36 16.22 -1.51
N TYR A 107 6.44 16.96 -1.78
CA TYR A 107 6.33 18.34 -2.29
C TYR A 107 5.73 18.40 -3.69
N TRP A 108 6.01 17.43 -4.56
CA TRP A 108 5.35 17.34 -5.85
C TRP A 108 3.83 17.18 -5.71
N LEU A 109 3.34 16.38 -4.76
CA LEU A 109 1.92 16.23 -4.49
C LEU A 109 1.29 17.49 -3.88
N THR A 110 1.97 18.14 -2.95
CA THR A 110 1.45 19.33 -2.29
C THR A 110 1.49 20.56 -3.20
N ASP A 111 2.61 20.78 -3.87
CA ASP A 111 2.89 22.05 -4.54
C ASP A 111 2.30 22.09 -5.97
N HIS A 112 2.25 20.94 -6.68
CA HIS A 112 1.65 20.88 -8.03
C HIS A 112 0.17 20.51 -8.06
N PHE A 113 -0.34 19.83 -7.01
CA PHE A 113 -1.72 19.36 -7.00
C PHE A 113 -2.54 19.95 -5.85
N GLY A 114 -1.93 20.75 -4.97
CA GLY A 114 -2.61 21.38 -3.85
C GLY A 114 -3.13 20.36 -2.80
N ILE A 115 -2.53 19.19 -2.72
CA ILE A 115 -2.98 18.14 -1.81
C ILE A 115 -2.49 18.46 -0.40
N ASP A 116 -3.41 18.50 0.57
CA ASP A 116 -3.04 18.60 1.98
C ASP A 116 -2.39 17.30 2.46
N LEU A 117 -1.13 17.38 2.84
CA LEU A 117 -0.32 16.31 3.44
C LEU A 117 0.36 16.78 4.72
N SER A 118 -0.23 17.75 5.43
CA SER A 118 0.35 18.43 6.58
C SER A 118 0.29 17.64 7.89
N ALA A 119 -0.62 16.70 8.03
CA ALA A 119 -0.69 15.84 9.21
C ALA A 119 0.31 14.68 9.09
N VAL A 120 1.20 14.57 10.08
CA VAL A 120 2.26 13.55 10.10
C VAL A 120 2.07 12.60 11.27
N THR A 121 2.15 11.30 10.99
CA THR A 121 1.97 10.24 11.98
C THR A 121 3.12 9.23 11.92
N GLN A 122 3.44 8.62 13.05
CA GLN A 122 4.34 7.50 13.15
C GLN A 122 3.55 6.20 13.05
N LEU A 123 3.91 5.34 12.10
CA LEU A 123 3.35 4.00 11.94
C LEU A 123 4.26 2.94 12.56
N GLY A 124 3.81 1.69 12.57
CA GLY A 124 4.57 0.56 13.08
C GLY A 124 5.90 0.33 12.36
N GLY A 125 6.95 0.05 13.11
CA GLY A 125 8.30 -0.15 12.59
C GLY A 125 9.06 1.13 12.20
N HIS A 126 8.44 2.30 12.34
CA HIS A 126 9.09 3.59 12.12
C HIS A 126 9.73 4.14 13.39
N SER A 127 10.96 4.65 13.30
CA SER A 127 11.65 5.33 14.41
C SER A 127 11.20 6.78 14.59
N ARG A 128 10.64 7.40 13.53
CA ARG A 128 10.20 8.80 13.52
C ARG A 128 8.85 8.94 12.80
N PRO A 129 8.04 9.97 13.14
CA PRO A 129 6.84 10.32 12.36
C PRO A 129 7.24 10.79 10.96
N ARG A 130 6.75 10.11 9.89
CA ARG A 130 7.02 10.47 8.50
C ARG A 130 5.91 10.14 7.53
N THR A 131 4.79 9.62 8.03
CA THR A 131 3.65 9.28 7.16
C THR A 131 2.68 10.45 7.11
N HIS A 132 2.57 11.05 5.94
CA HIS A 132 1.82 12.28 5.67
C HIS A 132 0.41 11.97 5.18
N ARG A 133 -0.56 12.73 5.65
CA ARG A 133 -1.96 12.70 5.22
C ARG A 133 -2.60 14.08 5.37
N GLY A 134 -3.77 14.26 4.78
CA GLY A 134 -4.56 15.47 4.99
C GLY A 134 -5.19 15.54 6.38
N THR A 135 -5.48 16.77 6.81
CA THR A 135 -6.27 17.08 8.00
C THR A 135 -7.77 17.03 7.73
N GLY A 136 -8.15 17.01 6.46
CA GLY A 136 -9.54 17.00 6.01
C GLY A 136 -10.22 15.64 6.05
N LYS A 137 -11.37 15.56 5.37
CA LYS A 137 -12.29 14.40 5.44
C LYS A 137 -11.93 13.24 4.51
N LEU A 138 -11.09 13.47 3.51
CA LEU A 138 -10.81 12.46 2.49
C LEU A 138 -9.69 11.51 2.93
N PRO A 139 -9.83 10.19 2.71
CA PRO A 139 -8.72 9.26 2.87
C PRO A 139 -7.54 9.68 1.97
N PRO A 140 -6.29 9.53 2.43
CA PRO A 140 -5.12 10.04 1.70
C PRO A 140 -4.98 9.44 0.30
N GLY A 141 -5.23 8.15 0.13
CA GLY A 141 -5.20 7.51 -1.19
C GLY A 141 -6.23 8.09 -2.14
N PHE A 142 -7.46 8.32 -1.67
CA PHE A 142 -8.51 8.94 -2.46
C PHE A 142 -8.16 10.38 -2.83
N ALA A 143 -7.70 11.18 -1.86
CA ALA A 143 -7.32 12.57 -2.09
C ALA A 143 -6.22 12.69 -3.16
N ILE A 144 -5.14 11.88 -3.04
CA ILE A 144 -4.02 11.89 -3.96
C ILE A 144 -4.46 11.45 -5.36
N VAL A 145 -5.06 10.27 -5.48
CA VAL A 145 -5.43 9.67 -6.77
C VAL A 145 -6.44 10.54 -7.51
N SER A 146 -7.45 11.06 -6.80
CA SER A 146 -8.49 11.90 -7.42
C SER A 146 -7.95 13.25 -7.88
N ALA A 147 -7.02 13.87 -7.13
CA ALA A 147 -6.41 15.12 -7.53
C ALA A 147 -5.54 14.95 -8.81
N LEU A 148 -4.73 13.89 -8.86
CA LEU A 148 -3.92 13.59 -10.04
C LEU A 148 -4.81 13.33 -11.26
N TRP A 149 -5.84 12.50 -11.12
CA TRP A 149 -6.76 12.21 -12.22
C TRP A 149 -7.51 13.46 -12.68
N LYS A 150 -8.07 14.23 -11.75
CA LYS A 150 -8.79 15.47 -12.06
C LYS A 150 -7.93 16.42 -12.88
N LYS A 151 -6.66 16.63 -12.49
CA LYS A 151 -5.74 17.50 -13.22
C LYS A 151 -5.43 16.99 -14.63
N LEU A 152 -5.25 15.67 -14.84
CA LEU A 152 -5.10 15.12 -16.21
C LEU A 152 -6.33 15.40 -17.07
N GLN A 153 -7.52 15.24 -16.50
CA GLN A 153 -8.79 15.40 -17.21
C GLN A 153 -9.10 16.87 -17.54
N GLU A 154 -8.84 17.79 -16.62
CA GLU A 154 -9.20 19.21 -16.78
C GLU A 154 -8.15 20.00 -17.57
N GLU A 155 -6.85 19.75 -17.33
CA GLU A 155 -5.79 20.56 -17.93
C GLU A 155 -5.08 19.89 -19.11
N TYR A 156 -5.17 18.55 -19.25
CA TYR A 156 -4.38 17.80 -20.24
C TYR A 156 -5.19 16.80 -21.08
N ALA A 157 -6.52 16.99 -21.21
CA ALA A 157 -7.39 16.06 -21.93
C ALA A 157 -6.94 15.74 -23.38
N GLU A 158 -6.31 16.68 -24.07
CA GLU A 158 -5.78 16.47 -25.44
C GLU A 158 -4.48 15.63 -25.45
N ARG A 159 -3.75 15.63 -24.32
CA ARG A 159 -2.44 14.97 -24.18
C ARG A 159 -2.48 13.69 -23.36
N ALA A 160 -3.48 13.53 -22.50
CA ALA A 160 -3.70 12.36 -21.65
C ALA A 160 -5.06 11.72 -21.95
N VAL A 161 -5.05 10.47 -22.42
CA VAL A 161 -6.28 9.71 -22.72
C VAL A 161 -6.35 8.52 -21.79
N LEU A 162 -7.47 8.35 -21.08
CA LEU A 162 -7.75 7.12 -20.32
C LEU A 162 -8.77 6.28 -21.09
N LYS A 163 -8.44 5.01 -21.30
CA LYS A 163 -9.35 3.97 -21.74
C LYS A 163 -9.58 2.99 -20.60
N THR A 164 -10.82 2.91 -20.13
CA THR A 164 -11.26 1.91 -19.13
C THR A 164 -11.81 0.67 -19.85
N HIS A 165 -12.05 -0.41 -19.11
CA HIS A 165 -12.47 -1.71 -19.65
C HIS A 165 -11.51 -2.26 -20.72
N CYS A 166 -10.21 -1.92 -20.63
CA CYS A 166 -9.18 -2.32 -21.58
C CYS A 166 -8.14 -3.21 -20.90
N ARG A 167 -8.13 -4.50 -21.24
CA ARG A 167 -7.17 -5.48 -20.71
C ARG A 167 -6.02 -5.69 -21.68
N VAL A 168 -4.81 -5.36 -21.26
CA VAL A 168 -3.60 -5.70 -22.03
C VAL A 168 -3.43 -7.23 -22.02
N THR A 169 -3.32 -7.80 -23.21
CA THR A 169 -3.26 -9.25 -23.46
C THR A 169 -1.89 -9.70 -23.95
N LYS A 170 -1.09 -8.80 -24.51
CA LYS A 170 0.25 -9.09 -25.05
C LYS A 170 1.15 -7.86 -25.00
N LEU A 171 2.43 -8.07 -24.77
CA LEU A 171 3.48 -7.09 -25.03
C LEU A 171 4.03 -7.37 -26.43
N LEU A 172 3.98 -6.35 -27.31
CA LEU A 172 4.50 -6.44 -28.66
C LEU A 172 6.00 -6.22 -28.64
N THR A 173 6.75 -7.14 -29.24
CA THR A 173 8.22 -7.13 -29.25
C THR A 173 8.77 -7.08 -30.67
N ALA A 174 9.93 -6.42 -30.82
CA ALA A 174 10.78 -6.45 -31.99
C ALA A 174 12.22 -6.79 -31.56
N GLU A 175 13.18 -6.84 -32.47
CA GLU A 175 14.60 -7.05 -32.14
C GLU A 175 15.15 -6.01 -31.15
N THR A 176 14.61 -4.80 -31.15
CA THR A 176 15.01 -3.68 -30.30
C THR A 176 14.40 -3.71 -28.90
N GLY A 177 13.50 -4.66 -28.60
CA GLY A 177 12.78 -4.76 -27.32
C GLY A 177 11.27 -4.67 -27.44
N VAL A 178 10.60 -4.14 -26.41
CA VAL A 178 9.15 -3.93 -26.40
C VAL A 178 8.82 -2.67 -27.21
N VAL A 179 7.89 -2.81 -28.15
CA VAL A 179 7.50 -1.73 -29.07
C VAL A 179 6.03 -1.31 -28.89
N GLY A 180 5.28 -1.96 -28.00
CA GLY A 180 3.88 -1.65 -27.77
C GLY A 180 3.12 -2.73 -27.01
N VAL A 181 1.80 -2.63 -27.07
CA VAL A 181 0.88 -3.59 -26.43
C VAL A 181 -0.28 -3.96 -27.35
N GLU A 182 -0.77 -5.21 -27.24
CA GLU A 182 -2.13 -5.59 -27.65
C GLU A 182 -3.04 -5.48 -26.44
N TYR A 183 -4.22 -4.90 -26.60
CA TYR A 183 -5.25 -4.90 -25.57
C TYR A 183 -6.61 -5.31 -26.14
N GLU A 184 -7.41 -5.94 -25.31
CA GLU A 184 -8.81 -6.27 -25.55
C GLU A 184 -9.70 -5.21 -24.90
N ASP A 185 -10.63 -4.67 -25.67
CA ASP A 185 -11.77 -3.92 -25.14
C ASP A 185 -12.74 -4.94 -24.54
N LEU A 186 -13.00 -4.84 -23.22
CA LEU A 186 -13.81 -5.84 -22.52
C LEU A 186 -15.32 -5.71 -22.79
N ASP A 187 -15.77 -4.61 -23.36
CA ASP A 187 -17.15 -4.39 -23.74
C ASP A 187 -17.44 -4.97 -25.13
N THR A 188 -16.59 -4.66 -26.11
CA THR A 188 -16.76 -5.11 -27.51
C THR A 188 -16.10 -6.46 -27.80
N LYS A 189 -15.14 -6.88 -26.99
CA LYS A 189 -14.25 -8.05 -27.20
C LYS A 189 -13.31 -7.90 -28.39
N GLU A 190 -13.23 -6.73 -28.96
CA GLU A 190 -12.29 -6.43 -30.02
C GLU A 190 -10.86 -6.24 -29.47
N LYS A 191 -9.88 -6.62 -30.28
CA LYS A 191 -8.46 -6.46 -29.98
C LYS A 191 -7.86 -5.33 -30.77
N PHE A 192 -7.00 -4.56 -30.13
CA PHE A 192 -6.33 -3.41 -30.69
C PHE A 192 -4.84 -3.44 -30.35
N GLU A 193 -4.02 -2.94 -31.22
CA GLU A 193 -2.60 -2.72 -30.97
C GLU A 193 -2.29 -1.25 -30.80
N LEU A 194 -1.40 -0.93 -29.85
CA LEU A 194 -0.82 0.38 -29.66
C LEU A 194 0.69 0.26 -29.66
N TYR A 195 1.34 1.16 -30.37
CA TYR A 195 2.79 1.21 -30.51
C TYR A 195 3.36 2.43 -29.80
N GLY A 196 4.42 2.22 -29.00
CA GLY A 196 5.12 3.21 -28.21
C GLY A 196 5.79 2.61 -26.98
N PRO A 197 6.61 3.40 -26.27
CA PRO A 197 7.20 2.99 -24.99
C PRO A 197 6.12 2.65 -23.96
N VAL A 198 6.36 1.61 -23.17
CA VAL A 198 5.39 1.07 -22.21
C VAL A 198 5.83 1.32 -20.77
N VAL A 199 4.95 1.87 -19.93
CA VAL A 199 5.08 1.92 -18.49
C VAL A 199 4.04 0.98 -17.86
N PHE A 200 4.49 -0.09 -17.19
CA PHE A 200 3.64 -1.15 -16.68
C PHE A 200 3.42 -1.00 -15.16
N THR A 201 2.17 -0.75 -14.74
CA THR A 201 1.82 -0.33 -13.37
C THR A 201 0.56 -1.01 -12.84
N VAL A 202 0.39 -2.30 -13.14
CA VAL A 202 -0.86 -3.05 -12.91
C VAL A 202 -1.10 -3.50 -11.46
N GLY A 203 -0.15 -3.23 -10.55
CA GLY A 203 -0.24 -3.64 -9.14
C GLY A 203 0.20 -5.09 -8.90
N GLY A 204 0.02 -5.54 -7.65
CA GLY A 204 0.45 -6.86 -7.18
C GLY A 204 -0.65 -7.92 -7.21
N PHE A 205 -0.35 -9.07 -6.60
CA PHE A 205 -1.19 -10.27 -6.68
C PHE A 205 -1.76 -10.75 -5.32
N ALA A 206 -1.73 -9.92 -4.26
CA ALA A 206 -2.23 -10.31 -2.92
C ALA A 206 -3.72 -10.71 -2.89
N GLY A 207 -4.51 -10.35 -3.91
CA GLY A 207 -5.90 -10.80 -4.07
C GLY A 207 -6.07 -12.12 -4.81
N ASP A 208 -5.03 -12.63 -5.47
CA ASP A 208 -5.07 -13.86 -6.29
C ASP A 208 -4.78 -15.11 -5.44
N THR A 209 -5.64 -15.35 -4.45
CA THR A 209 -5.46 -16.39 -3.45
C THR A 209 -5.57 -17.82 -4.01
N THR A 210 -6.19 -18.01 -5.16
CA THR A 210 -6.30 -19.32 -5.84
C THR A 210 -5.23 -19.53 -6.92
N GLY A 211 -4.59 -18.46 -7.38
CA GLY A 211 -3.54 -18.46 -8.39
C GLY A 211 -2.15 -18.25 -7.80
N LEU A 212 -1.59 -17.03 -7.94
CA LEU A 212 -0.20 -16.73 -7.57
C LEU A 212 0.08 -16.86 -6.08
N VAL A 213 -0.85 -16.46 -5.20
CA VAL A 213 -0.68 -16.66 -3.75
C VAL A 213 -0.58 -18.15 -3.46
N ASN A 214 -1.51 -18.97 -3.94
CA ASN A 214 -1.47 -20.41 -3.71
C ASN A 214 -0.22 -21.06 -4.30
N LYS A 215 0.26 -20.56 -5.44
CA LYS A 215 1.49 -21.08 -6.08
C LYS A 215 2.74 -20.84 -5.25
N TYR A 216 2.91 -19.64 -4.71
CA TYR A 216 4.14 -19.23 -4.03
C TYR A 216 4.07 -19.33 -2.51
N ARG A 217 2.87 -19.20 -1.93
CA ARG A 217 2.61 -19.27 -0.48
C ARG A 217 1.28 -19.99 -0.22
N PRO A 218 1.23 -21.32 -0.45
CA PRO A 218 0.02 -22.12 -0.22
C PRO A 218 -0.47 -22.04 1.22
N ASP A 219 0.41 -21.80 2.18
CA ASP A 219 0.09 -21.56 3.60
C ASP A 219 -0.76 -20.30 3.83
N LEU A 220 -0.74 -19.34 2.91
CA LEU A 220 -1.51 -18.10 2.96
C LEU A 220 -2.78 -18.12 2.08
N ALA A 221 -3.01 -19.15 1.30
CA ALA A 221 -4.12 -19.20 0.32
C ALA A 221 -5.52 -19.12 0.98
N SER A 222 -5.64 -19.57 2.23
CA SER A 222 -6.88 -19.48 3.03
C SER A 222 -7.05 -18.17 3.81
N TYR A 223 -6.04 -17.29 3.84
CA TYR A 223 -6.18 -16.00 4.49
C TYR A 223 -7.13 -15.08 3.71
N PRO A 224 -7.90 -14.21 4.40
CA PRO A 224 -8.64 -13.16 3.73
C PRO A 224 -7.68 -12.10 3.17
N SER A 225 -8.14 -11.30 2.21
CA SER A 225 -7.34 -10.25 1.57
C SER A 225 -8.07 -8.91 1.57
N THR A 226 -7.33 -7.82 1.61
CA THR A 226 -7.88 -6.48 1.35
C THR A 226 -7.99 -6.17 -0.15
N ASN A 227 -7.43 -7.03 -0.99
CA ASN A 227 -7.39 -6.88 -2.44
C ASN A 227 -8.37 -7.85 -3.11
N THR A 228 -9.09 -7.35 -4.10
CA THR A 228 -9.94 -8.19 -4.93
C THR A 228 -9.09 -8.95 -5.95
N ALA A 229 -9.40 -10.22 -6.17
CA ALA A 229 -8.77 -11.01 -7.21
C ALA A 229 -8.98 -10.36 -8.59
N ARG A 230 -7.90 -10.33 -9.38
CA ARG A 230 -7.90 -9.80 -10.75
C ARG A 230 -7.08 -10.72 -11.65
N PRO A 231 -7.38 -10.80 -12.95
CA PRO A 231 -6.50 -11.47 -13.89
C PRO A 231 -5.07 -10.93 -13.78
N GLN A 232 -4.11 -11.83 -13.66
CA GLN A 232 -2.72 -11.45 -13.41
C GLN A 232 -1.99 -11.19 -14.71
N SER A 233 -1.28 -10.07 -14.76
CA SER A 233 -0.50 -9.64 -15.91
C SER A 233 1.01 -9.89 -15.78
N ILE A 234 1.47 -10.43 -14.64
CA ILE A 234 2.89 -10.72 -14.41
C ILE A 234 3.44 -11.73 -15.42
N GLY A 235 2.57 -12.62 -15.93
CA GLY A 235 2.90 -13.56 -16.99
C GLY A 235 3.34 -12.89 -18.30
N LEU A 236 2.83 -11.70 -18.61
CA LEU A 236 3.24 -10.94 -19.79
C LEU A 236 4.68 -10.45 -19.68
N LEU A 237 5.09 -10.01 -18.49
CA LEU A 237 6.46 -9.58 -18.22
C LEU A 237 7.42 -10.77 -18.22
N LYS A 238 7.00 -11.92 -17.67
CA LYS A 238 7.79 -13.16 -17.74
C LYS A 238 7.99 -13.63 -19.19
N ALA A 239 6.98 -13.48 -20.04
CA ALA A 239 7.05 -13.91 -21.44
C ALA A 239 8.10 -13.13 -22.26
N ILE A 240 8.45 -11.92 -21.86
CA ILE A 240 9.50 -11.09 -22.48
C ILE A 240 10.84 -11.20 -21.76
N GLY A 241 11.01 -12.17 -20.83
CA GLY A 241 12.25 -12.41 -20.12
C GLY A 241 12.40 -11.70 -18.79
N GLY A 242 11.38 -11.01 -18.30
CA GLY A 242 11.42 -10.29 -17.01
C GLY A 242 11.74 -11.21 -15.83
N GLN A 243 12.75 -10.84 -15.04
CA GLN A 243 13.23 -11.62 -13.89
C GLN A 243 12.25 -11.46 -12.71
N LEU A 244 11.61 -12.57 -12.31
CA LEU A 244 10.79 -12.60 -11.10
C LEU A 244 11.68 -12.63 -9.86
N LEU A 245 11.35 -11.81 -8.87
CA LEU A 245 12.10 -11.70 -7.61
C LEU A 245 11.13 -11.64 -6.42
N ASP A 246 11.50 -12.30 -5.31
CA ASP A 246 10.80 -12.26 -4.02
C ASP A 246 9.31 -12.66 -4.08
N MET A 247 8.93 -13.55 -5.00
CA MET A 247 7.51 -13.93 -5.23
C MET A 247 6.83 -14.54 -3.99
N GLU A 248 7.60 -15.13 -3.08
CA GLU A 248 7.12 -15.66 -1.80
C GLU A 248 6.89 -14.56 -0.75
N SER A 249 7.37 -13.35 -1.02
CA SER A 249 7.26 -12.21 -0.10
C SER A 249 5.89 -11.55 -0.22
N ILE A 250 4.93 -12.08 0.52
CA ILE A 250 3.56 -11.54 0.61
C ILE A 250 3.37 -10.93 2.00
N GLN A 251 3.07 -9.64 2.04
CA GLN A 251 2.82 -8.94 3.30
C GLN A 251 1.44 -9.27 3.85
N VAL A 252 1.43 -9.83 5.05
CA VAL A 252 0.22 -9.95 5.86
C VAL A 252 0.11 -8.70 6.73
N HIS A 253 -0.98 -7.96 6.57
CA HIS A 253 -1.33 -6.85 7.47
C HIS A 253 -2.04 -7.42 8.69
N PRO A 254 -1.63 -7.08 9.92
CA PRO A 254 -2.18 -7.71 11.13
C PRO A 254 -3.66 -7.39 11.38
N THR A 255 -4.20 -6.34 10.73
CA THR A 255 -5.54 -5.86 11.02
C THR A 255 -6.36 -5.57 9.75
N GLY A 256 -7.21 -6.52 9.36
CA GLY A 256 -8.36 -6.32 8.48
C GLY A 256 -9.64 -6.47 9.29
N PHE A 257 -10.65 -5.64 9.05
CA PHE A 257 -11.90 -5.72 9.80
C PHE A 257 -12.70 -6.98 9.47
N VAL A 258 -13.24 -7.60 10.51
CA VAL A 258 -14.21 -8.68 10.40
C VAL A 258 -15.61 -8.09 10.50
N SER A 259 -16.36 -8.12 9.40
CA SER A 259 -17.75 -7.65 9.38
C SER A 259 -18.65 -8.56 10.22
N LEU A 260 -19.60 -7.98 10.95
CA LEU A 260 -20.60 -8.75 11.67
C LEU A 260 -21.66 -9.32 10.72
N GLU A 261 -21.86 -8.71 9.56
CA GLU A 261 -22.84 -9.15 8.57
C GLU A 261 -22.33 -10.33 7.73
N ASP A 262 -21.03 -10.34 7.40
CA ASP A 262 -20.34 -11.43 6.69
C ASP A 262 -18.95 -11.65 7.30
N PRO A 263 -18.88 -12.39 8.44
CA PRO A 263 -17.62 -12.57 9.16
C PRO A 263 -16.55 -13.33 8.36
N TYR A 264 -16.97 -14.16 7.42
CA TYR A 264 -16.09 -15.01 6.63
C TYR A 264 -15.92 -14.51 5.19
N ALA A 265 -16.27 -13.26 4.91
CA ALA A 265 -15.94 -12.64 3.62
C ALA A 265 -14.44 -12.73 3.34
N ARG A 266 -14.09 -13.19 2.13
CA ARG A 266 -12.69 -13.26 1.69
C ARG A 266 -12.08 -11.87 1.57
N ASN A 267 -12.84 -10.90 1.06
CA ASN A 267 -12.41 -9.51 0.96
C ASN A 267 -12.80 -8.75 2.22
N LYS A 268 -11.80 -8.20 2.91
CA LYS A 268 -12.01 -7.43 4.13
C LYS A 268 -11.59 -5.98 3.97
N PHE A 269 -12.26 -5.09 4.68
CA PHE A 269 -11.80 -3.70 4.80
C PHE A 269 -10.53 -3.65 5.64
N LEU A 270 -9.55 -2.88 5.19
CA LEU A 270 -8.35 -2.63 5.98
C LEU A 270 -8.70 -1.83 7.24
N ALA A 271 -8.34 -2.33 8.41
CA ALA A 271 -8.22 -1.51 9.61
C ALA A 271 -6.88 -0.80 9.53
N ALA A 272 -6.91 0.48 9.17
CA ALA A 272 -5.73 1.26 8.86
C ALA A 272 -4.69 1.20 9.99
N GLU A 273 -3.42 1.07 9.65
CA GLU A 273 -2.33 1.06 10.63
C GLU A 273 -2.31 2.34 11.48
N LEU A 274 -2.80 3.43 10.92
CA LEU A 274 -3.06 4.69 11.62
C LEU A 274 -3.85 4.51 12.93
N LEU A 275 -4.81 3.58 12.99
CA LEU A 275 -5.60 3.31 14.20
C LEU A 275 -4.70 2.92 15.38
N ARG A 276 -3.67 2.10 15.14
CA ARG A 276 -2.65 1.74 16.13
C ARG A 276 -1.67 2.89 16.38
N GLY A 277 -1.28 3.60 15.35
CA GLY A 277 -0.38 4.76 15.43
C GLY A 277 -0.93 5.89 16.28
N GLU A 278 -2.24 6.13 16.24
CA GLU A 278 -2.91 7.18 17.04
C GLU A 278 -3.33 6.71 18.45
N GLY A 279 -2.90 5.51 18.89
CA GLY A 279 -3.07 5.06 20.26
C GLY A 279 -3.82 3.74 20.43
N GLY A 280 -4.48 3.23 19.40
CA GLY A 280 -5.25 1.99 19.48
C GLY A 280 -4.44 0.79 19.95
N ILE A 281 -5.09 -0.11 20.72
CA ILE A 281 -4.53 -1.35 21.23
C ILE A 281 -5.17 -2.57 20.62
N LEU A 282 -4.45 -3.69 20.64
CA LEU A 282 -4.93 -4.98 20.21
C LEU A 282 -5.09 -5.93 21.40
N LEU A 283 -6.27 -6.53 21.49
CA LEU A 283 -6.60 -7.52 22.53
C LEU A 283 -6.92 -8.87 21.87
N ASN A 284 -6.53 -9.95 22.54
CA ASN A 284 -6.88 -11.31 22.14
C ASN A 284 -8.33 -11.65 22.51
N ASP A 285 -8.73 -12.89 22.30
CA ASP A 285 -10.07 -13.42 22.63
C ASP A 285 -10.41 -13.39 24.13
N LYS A 286 -9.39 -13.32 25.01
CA LYS A 286 -9.55 -13.16 26.45
C LYS A 286 -9.63 -11.69 26.89
N GLY A 287 -9.36 -10.77 25.99
CA GLY A 287 -9.31 -9.33 26.27
C GLY A 287 -7.96 -8.85 26.80
N ASP A 288 -6.89 -9.62 26.63
CA ASP A 288 -5.54 -9.26 27.07
C ASP A 288 -4.72 -8.70 25.91
N ARG A 289 -3.90 -7.68 26.16
CA ARG A 289 -2.85 -7.25 25.24
C ARG A 289 -1.78 -8.34 25.13
N PHE A 290 -1.18 -8.47 23.95
CA PHE A 290 -0.24 -9.55 23.66
C PHE A 290 1.03 -9.12 22.92
N ALA A 291 1.13 -7.85 22.49
CA ALA A 291 2.29 -7.29 21.81
C ALA A 291 2.31 -5.76 21.85
N SER A 292 3.46 -5.15 21.52
CA SER A 292 3.50 -3.74 21.14
C SER A 292 2.87 -3.58 19.76
N GLU A 293 1.84 -2.77 19.67
CA GLU A 293 1.09 -2.52 18.45
C GLU A 293 1.90 -1.69 17.41
N MET A 294 3.03 -1.13 17.85
CA MET A 294 3.93 -0.31 17.02
C MET A 294 5.11 -1.10 16.44
N LEU A 295 5.16 -2.40 16.63
CA LEU A 295 6.10 -3.28 15.92
C LEU A 295 5.79 -3.33 14.41
N ARG A 296 6.73 -3.87 13.62
CA ARG A 296 6.51 -4.11 12.19
C ARG A 296 5.32 -5.05 11.96
N ARG A 297 4.74 -4.99 10.77
CA ARG A 297 3.55 -5.78 10.40
C ARG A 297 3.77 -7.28 10.55
N ASP A 298 4.93 -7.77 10.12
CA ASP A 298 5.34 -9.17 10.25
C ASP A 298 5.35 -9.60 11.73
N GLN A 299 5.94 -8.80 12.61
CA GLN A 299 6.05 -9.08 14.04
C GLN A 299 4.69 -9.05 14.76
N VAL A 300 3.84 -8.06 14.44
CA VAL A 300 2.48 -8.01 15.01
C VAL A 300 1.64 -9.17 14.50
N THR A 301 1.76 -9.54 13.24
CA THR A 301 1.07 -10.72 12.68
C THR A 301 1.51 -11.99 13.39
N GLU A 302 2.81 -12.21 13.55
CA GLU A 302 3.35 -13.37 14.29
C GLU A 302 2.80 -13.42 15.73
N ALA A 303 2.76 -12.27 16.41
CA ALA A 303 2.18 -12.19 17.75
C ALA A 303 0.69 -12.57 17.77
N VAL A 304 -0.10 -12.17 16.77
CA VAL A 304 -1.50 -12.59 16.63
C VAL A 304 -1.61 -14.10 16.47
N LEU A 305 -0.83 -14.69 15.55
CA LEU A 305 -0.85 -16.15 15.31
C LEU A 305 -0.52 -16.96 16.56
N LYS A 306 0.34 -16.41 17.44
CA LYS A 306 0.79 -17.09 18.65
C LYS A 306 -0.17 -16.94 19.83
N ASN A 307 -0.86 -15.79 19.95
CA ASN A 307 -1.54 -15.41 21.19
C ASN A 307 -3.06 -15.27 21.07
N CYS A 308 -3.62 -15.38 19.88
CA CYS A 308 -5.05 -15.23 19.63
C CYS A 308 -5.66 -16.54 19.14
N ALA A 309 -6.89 -16.83 19.57
CA ALA A 309 -7.61 -18.01 19.11
C ALA A 309 -7.91 -17.93 17.61
N GLU A 310 -7.67 -19.03 16.91
CA GLU A 310 -8.07 -19.17 15.51
C GLU A 310 -9.60 -19.25 15.40
N ASP A 311 -10.14 -18.63 14.38
CA ASP A 311 -11.57 -18.59 14.04
C ASP A 311 -11.70 -18.89 12.54
N ALA A 312 -11.56 -20.15 12.18
CA ALA A 312 -11.52 -20.62 10.80
C ALA A 312 -12.81 -21.34 10.41
N ASN A 313 -13.09 -21.34 9.11
CA ASN A 313 -14.02 -22.26 8.47
C ASN A 313 -13.34 -22.92 7.25
N ASP A 314 -14.07 -23.72 6.49
CA ASP A 314 -13.54 -24.47 5.34
C ASP A 314 -12.91 -23.59 4.25
N LYS A 315 -13.21 -22.27 4.24
CA LYS A 315 -12.79 -21.34 3.18
C LYS A 315 -11.82 -20.25 3.65
N ILE A 316 -11.95 -19.83 4.91
CA ILE A 316 -11.24 -18.65 5.45
C ILE A 316 -10.62 -19.00 6.79
N ARG A 317 -9.33 -18.71 6.91
CA ARG A 317 -8.54 -18.79 8.12
C ARG A 317 -8.35 -17.39 8.69
N GLN A 318 -8.83 -17.15 9.91
CA GLN A 318 -8.76 -15.87 10.60
C GLN A 318 -8.62 -16.06 12.12
N TRP A 319 -8.39 -14.97 12.86
CA TRP A 319 -8.14 -14.99 14.30
C TRP A 319 -9.05 -14.02 15.03
N LYS A 320 -9.32 -14.31 16.31
CA LYS A 320 -10.13 -13.47 17.20
C LYS A 320 -9.26 -12.39 17.82
N VAL A 321 -9.22 -11.21 17.20
CA VAL A 321 -8.50 -10.04 17.68
C VAL A 321 -9.48 -8.87 17.81
N TRP A 322 -9.35 -8.08 18.86
CA TRP A 322 -10.10 -6.87 19.05
C TRP A 322 -9.18 -5.65 18.92
N LEU A 323 -9.59 -4.67 18.13
CA LEU A 323 -9.00 -3.34 18.10
C LEU A 323 -9.83 -2.43 19.00
N VAL A 324 -9.17 -1.77 19.96
CA VAL A 324 -9.81 -0.86 20.93
C VAL A 324 -9.20 0.52 20.84
N LEU A 325 -10.05 1.54 20.84
CA LEU A 325 -9.72 2.96 20.73
C LEU A 325 -10.46 3.75 21.81
N ASP A 326 -9.79 4.74 22.39
CA ASP A 326 -10.42 5.73 23.26
C ASP A 326 -10.84 6.98 22.48
N GLU A 327 -11.41 7.96 23.17
CA GLU A 327 -11.86 9.22 22.56
C GLU A 327 -10.70 10.03 21.97
N GLY A 328 -9.56 10.10 22.65
CA GLY A 328 -8.37 10.81 22.18
C GLY A 328 -7.84 10.24 20.87
N SER A 329 -7.74 8.93 20.77
CA SER A 329 -7.32 8.22 19.55
C SER A 329 -8.31 8.45 18.40
N THR A 330 -9.62 8.35 18.66
CA THR A 330 -10.65 8.52 17.62
C THR A 330 -10.76 9.94 17.11
N SER A 331 -10.56 10.97 17.97
CA SER A 331 -10.68 12.38 17.60
C SER A 331 -9.71 12.80 16.48
N LYS A 332 -8.51 12.22 16.43
CA LYS A 332 -7.48 12.51 15.41
C LYS A 332 -7.62 11.70 14.13
N ILE A 333 -8.26 10.54 14.22
CA ILE A 333 -8.50 9.69 13.06
C ILE A 333 -9.68 10.25 12.22
N GLY A 334 -10.55 11.02 12.86
CA GLY A 334 -11.61 11.79 12.22
C GLY A 334 -12.58 10.92 11.42
N ASN A 335 -12.84 11.29 10.17
CA ASN A 335 -13.87 10.66 9.34
C ASN A 335 -13.63 9.18 9.00
N ASN A 336 -12.42 8.66 9.10
CA ASN A 336 -12.19 7.23 8.97
C ASN A 336 -12.99 6.45 10.03
N ILE A 337 -13.11 6.98 11.26
CA ILE A 337 -13.92 6.36 12.31
C ILE A 337 -15.40 6.36 11.91
N GLY A 338 -15.93 7.49 11.44
CA GLY A 338 -17.32 7.58 10.95
C GLY A 338 -17.59 6.62 9.80
N PHE A 339 -16.67 6.46 8.86
CA PHE A 339 -16.77 5.47 7.78
C PHE A 339 -16.81 4.03 8.31
N TYR A 340 -15.93 3.67 9.24
CA TYR A 340 -15.92 2.34 9.81
C TYR A 340 -17.16 2.05 10.66
N GLN A 341 -17.69 3.05 11.38
CA GLN A 341 -18.94 2.94 12.11
C GLN A 341 -20.14 2.80 11.16
N PHE A 342 -20.20 3.60 10.10
CA PHE A 342 -21.23 3.48 9.05
C PHE A 342 -21.24 2.09 8.41
N LYS A 343 -20.06 1.49 8.22
CA LYS A 343 -19.90 0.11 7.73
C LYS A 343 -20.07 -0.96 8.82
N LYS A 344 -20.46 -0.60 10.05
CA LYS A 344 -20.62 -1.50 11.21
C LYS A 344 -19.36 -2.31 11.53
N LEU A 345 -18.18 -1.78 11.21
CA LEU A 345 -16.87 -2.39 11.48
C LEU A 345 -16.31 -1.98 12.84
N LEU A 346 -16.73 -0.83 13.34
CA LEU A 346 -16.46 -0.30 14.68
C LEU A 346 -17.78 0.04 15.35
N ALA A 347 -17.88 -0.29 16.64
CA ALA A 347 -19.00 0.10 17.47
C ALA A 347 -18.54 0.92 18.68
N LYS A 348 -19.38 1.87 19.12
CA LYS A 348 -19.21 2.68 20.32
C LYS A 348 -20.13 2.14 21.40
N LYS A 349 -19.55 1.61 22.50
CA LYS A 349 -20.27 1.03 23.63
C LYS A 349 -19.53 1.37 24.92
N THR A 350 -20.17 1.18 26.07
CA THR A 350 -19.50 1.26 27.38
C THR A 350 -18.57 0.04 27.59
N ILE A 351 -17.61 0.17 28.49
CA ILE A 351 -16.73 -0.94 28.86
C ILE A 351 -17.55 -2.10 29.47
N GLY A 352 -18.58 -1.79 30.28
CA GLY A 352 -19.48 -2.80 30.83
C GLY A 352 -20.24 -3.59 29.78
N GLU A 353 -20.66 -2.93 28.68
CA GLU A 353 -21.25 -3.61 27.52
C GLU A 353 -20.25 -4.48 26.78
N TRP A 354 -19.03 -3.94 26.52
CA TRP A 354 -17.96 -4.69 25.86
C TRP A 354 -17.44 -5.89 26.67
N SER A 355 -17.47 -5.81 28.01
CA SER A 355 -17.03 -6.92 28.88
C SER A 355 -17.83 -8.22 28.66
N LYS A 356 -19.03 -8.12 28.09
CA LYS A 356 -19.83 -9.29 27.70
C LYS A 356 -19.24 -10.05 26.50
N GLU A 357 -18.46 -9.36 25.67
CA GLU A 357 -17.84 -9.92 24.46
C GLU A 357 -16.31 -10.08 24.63
N ILE A 358 -15.68 -9.22 25.46
CA ILE A 358 -14.24 -9.12 25.67
C ILE A 358 -13.96 -9.16 27.18
N PRO A 359 -13.72 -10.35 27.78
CA PRO A 359 -13.76 -10.53 29.25
C PRO A 359 -12.86 -9.57 30.04
N ASN A 360 -11.57 -9.48 29.72
CA ASN A 360 -10.58 -8.69 30.49
C ASN A 360 -10.41 -7.24 29.97
N ILE A 361 -11.33 -6.73 29.17
CA ILE A 361 -11.16 -5.42 28.51
C ILE A 361 -10.93 -4.28 29.50
N LYS A 362 -11.66 -4.24 30.61
CA LYS A 362 -11.53 -3.19 31.63
C LYS A 362 -10.13 -3.14 32.21
N GLN A 363 -9.60 -4.30 32.63
CA GLN A 363 -8.26 -4.42 33.20
C GLN A 363 -7.18 -4.03 32.18
N SER A 364 -7.33 -4.45 30.94
CA SER A 364 -6.40 -4.12 29.84
C SER A 364 -6.39 -2.63 29.53
N VAL A 365 -7.56 -1.99 29.51
CA VAL A 365 -7.70 -0.52 29.29
C VAL A 365 -7.08 0.25 30.47
N ILE A 366 -7.35 -0.12 31.73
CA ILE A 366 -6.73 0.51 32.92
C ILE A 366 -5.21 0.40 32.84
N ARG A 367 -4.70 -0.82 32.58
CA ARG A 367 -3.26 -1.09 32.51
C ARG A 367 -2.57 -0.27 31.40
N TYR A 368 -3.19 -0.23 30.22
CA TYR A 368 -2.65 0.55 29.11
C TYR A 368 -2.73 2.06 29.36
N ALA A 369 -3.81 2.56 29.94
CA ALA A 369 -3.95 3.95 30.33
C ALA A 369 -2.83 4.40 31.30
N LYS A 370 -2.44 3.53 32.25
CA LYS A 370 -1.30 3.77 33.15
C LYS A 370 0.02 3.90 32.37
N PHE A 371 0.25 3.02 31.38
CA PHE A 371 1.45 3.10 30.55
C PHE A 371 1.47 4.37 29.70
N ALA A 372 0.34 4.75 29.14
CA ALA A 372 0.22 5.97 28.33
C ALA A 372 0.48 7.24 29.17
N GLN A 373 -0.05 7.29 30.41
CA GLN A 373 0.19 8.37 31.35
C GLN A 373 1.67 8.48 31.76
N GLN A 374 2.32 7.33 32.01
CA GLN A 374 3.73 7.24 32.38
C GLN A 374 4.67 7.33 31.18
N LYS A 375 4.17 7.30 29.95
CA LYS A 375 4.93 7.19 28.69
C LYS A 375 5.93 6.01 28.70
N LYS A 376 5.55 4.93 29.36
CA LYS A 376 6.40 3.73 29.55
C LYS A 376 5.54 2.46 29.62
N ASP A 377 5.63 1.63 28.59
CA ASP A 377 5.01 0.30 28.53
C ASP A 377 6.02 -0.76 29.01
N THR A 378 5.83 -1.27 30.20
CA THR A 378 6.70 -2.31 30.80
C THR A 378 6.37 -3.72 30.33
N ASP A 379 5.21 -3.92 29.66
CA ASP A 379 4.80 -5.25 29.20
C ASP A 379 5.42 -5.57 27.84
N PHE A 380 5.33 -4.62 26.88
CA PHE A 380 5.70 -4.87 25.49
C PHE A 380 6.62 -3.79 24.91
N GLY A 381 7.04 -2.81 25.70
CA GLY A 381 8.00 -1.79 25.29
C GLY A 381 7.46 -0.78 24.27
N ARG A 382 6.15 -0.55 24.21
CA ARG A 382 5.58 0.51 23.37
C ARG A 382 6.05 1.88 23.87
N THR A 383 6.56 2.72 22.95
CA THR A 383 7.10 4.06 23.27
C THR A 383 6.23 5.19 22.74
N ASN A 384 5.41 4.93 21.72
CA ASN A 384 4.48 5.90 21.14
C ASN A 384 3.04 5.48 21.45
N PHE A 385 2.37 6.28 22.26
CA PHE A 385 0.99 6.08 22.69
C PHE A 385 -0.03 6.89 21.86
N GLY A 386 0.44 7.56 20.82
CA GLY A 386 -0.41 8.36 19.93
C GLY A 386 -1.16 9.44 20.68
N ARG A 387 -2.48 9.42 20.56
CA ARG A 387 -3.40 10.37 21.20
C ARG A 387 -4.26 9.72 22.29
N TRP A 388 -3.85 8.59 22.83
CA TRP A 388 -4.56 7.98 23.95
C TRP A 388 -4.72 8.99 25.10
N SER A 389 -5.94 9.20 25.55
CA SER A 389 -6.29 10.24 26.50
C SER A 389 -6.91 9.73 27.81
N LEU A 390 -7.47 8.49 27.82
CA LEU A 390 -8.02 7.93 29.03
C LEU A 390 -6.93 7.75 30.10
N LYS A 391 -7.26 8.18 31.33
CA LYS A 391 -6.43 7.95 32.52
C LYS A 391 -6.95 6.75 33.28
N PRO A 392 -6.09 6.05 34.06
CA PRO A 392 -6.50 4.85 34.80
C PRO A 392 -7.68 5.10 35.75
N GLU A 393 -7.68 6.26 36.41
CA GLU A 393 -8.71 6.68 37.38
C GLU A 393 -10.08 6.98 36.73
N ASP A 394 -10.11 7.28 35.43
CA ASP A 394 -11.35 7.62 34.69
C ASP A 394 -12.03 6.36 34.12
N VAL A 395 -11.40 5.18 34.23
CA VAL A 395 -11.90 3.95 33.63
C VAL A 395 -12.90 3.26 34.55
N SER A 396 -14.15 3.19 34.14
CA SER A 396 -15.27 2.52 34.83
C SER A 396 -16.07 1.66 33.83
N ASP A 397 -17.09 0.97 34.29
CA ASP A 397 -18.01 0.23 33.41
C ASP A 397 -18.82 1.17 32.49
N GLU A 398 -19.02 2.44 32.90
CA GLU A 398 -19.72 3.49 32.14
C GLU A 398 -18.79 4.19 31.11
N THR A 399 -17.48 3.96 31.19
CA THR A 399 -16.53 4.58 30.25
C THR A 399 -16.78 4.10 28.84
N VAL A 400 -16.98 5.05 27.92
CA VAL A 400 -17.29 4.76 26.51
C VAL A 400 -16.02 4.63 25.70
N ILE A 401 -15.90 3.54 24.97
CA ILE A 401 -14.79 3.25 24.02
C ILE A 401 -15.33 2.78 22.69
N VAL A 402 -14.46 2.77 21.69
CA VAL A 402 -14.76 2.26 20.36
C VAL A 402 -13.97 0.98 20.13
N ALA A 403 -14.64 -0.10 19.73
CA ALA A 403 -13.95 -1.34 19.40
C ALA A 403 -14.54 -2.03 18.17
N GLY A 404 -13.76 -2.96 17.58
CA GLY A 404 -14.19 -3.82 16.48
C GLY A 404 -13.28 -5.02 16.31
N ARG A 405 -13.82 -6.08 15.71
CA ARG A 405 -13.05 -7.29 15.41
C ARG A 405 -12.16 -7.07 14.21
N VAL A 406 -10.91 -7.55 14.34
CA VAL A 406 -9.92 -7.53 13.26
C VAL A 406 -9.22 -8.89 13.16
N THR A 407 -8.54 -9.13 12.04
CA THR A 407 -7.80 -10.36 11.78
C THR A 407 -6.64 -10.07 10.80
N PRO A 408 -5.57 -10.86 10.76
CA PRO A 408 -4.56 -10.80 9.70
C PRO A 408 -5.17 -10.97 8.30
N VAL A 409 -4.69 -10.17 7.36
CA VAL A 409 -5.17 -10.14 5.96
C VAL A 409 -4.00 -9.99 4.98
N LEU A 410 -4.08 -10.63 3.83
CA LEU A 410 -3.16 -10.36 2.73
C LEU A 410 -3.39 -8.93 2.24
N HIS A 411 -2.30 -8.19 2.03
CA HIS A 411 -2.42 -6.77 1.76
C HIS A 411 -1.56 -6.27 0.61
N PHE A 412 -0.32 -6.78 0.49
CA PHE A 412 0.67 -6.28 -0.46
C PHE A 412 1.62 -7.41 -0.88
N THR A 413 2.15 -7.35 -2.09
CA THR A 413 3.21 -8.26 -2.54
C THR A 413 4.50 -7.48 -2.74
N MET A 414 5.59 -7.88 -2.05
CA MET A 414 6.93 -7.34 -2.31
C MET A 414 7.56 -8.03 -3.50
N GLY A 415 7.06 -9.20 -3.85
CA GLY A 415 7.43 -9.94 -5.06
C GLY A 415 6.83 -9.35 -6.32
N GLY A 416 7.59 -9.43 -7.40
CA GLY A 416 7.22 -8.90 -8.71
C GLY A 416 8.35 -9.08 -9.72
N VAL A 417 8.49 -8.18 -10.66
CA VAL A 417 9.57 -8.19 -11.65
C VAL A 417 10.66 -7.21 -11.21
N LYS A 418 11.91 -7.69 -11.22
CA LYS A 418 13.10 -6.89 -10.85
C LYS A 418 13.21 -5.64 -11.71
N ILE A 419 13.54 -4.50 -11.08
CA ILE A 419 13.85 -3.24 -11.74
C ILE A 419 15.22 -2.71 -11.33
N ASN A 420 15.74 -1.76 -12.13
CA ASN A 420 16.87 -0.90 -11.75
C ASN A 420 16.38 0.46 -11.22
N THR A 421 17.32 1.34 -10.87
CA THR A 421 17.01 2.71 -10.38
C THR A 421 16.36 3.62 -11.42
N ASP A 422 16.47 3.30 -12.71
CA ASP A 422 15.79 3.98 -13.82
C ASP A 422 14.38 3.42 -14.07
N ALA A 423 13.91 2.55 -13.16
CA ALA A 423 12.62 1.84 -13.27
C ALA A 423 12.47 0.93 -14.50
N GLN A 424 13.58 0.52 -15.15
CA GLN A 424 13.53 -0.47 -16.24
C GLN A 424 13.39 -1.87 -15.66
N PHE A 425 12.56 -2.70 -16.26
CA PHE A 425 12.55 -4.14 -15.95
C PHE A 425 13.84 -4.80 -16.41
N LEU A 426 14.33 -5.75 -15.61
CA LEU A 426 15.55 -6.49 -15.88
C LEU A 426 15.23 -7.93 -16.27
N ASP A 427 16.05 -8.48 -17.17
CA ASP A 427 16.05 -9.90 -17.54
C ASP A 427 16.87 -10.76 -16.53
N ALA A 428 16.97 -12.06 -16.80
CA ALA A 428 17.70 -12.99 -15.95
C ALA A 428 19.21 -12.70 -15.85
N ASP A 429 19.78 -11.99 -16.82
CA ASP A 429 21.19 -11.56 -16.85
C ASP A 429 21.38 -10.18 -16.19
N ASN A 430 20.32 -9.62 -15.55
CA ASN A 430 20.27 -8.27 -15.02
C ASN A 430 20.45 -7.14 -16.07
N LYS A 431 20.15 -7.43 -17.33
CA LYS A 431 20.16 -6.41 -18.38
C LYS A 431 18.77 -5.75 -18.51
N PRO A 432 18.74 -4.44 -18.75
CA PRO A 432 17.47 -3.74 -19.00
C PRO A 432 16.74 -4.30 -20.22
N ILE A 433 15.44 -4.55 -20.09
CA ILE A 433 14.55 -4.87 -21.20
C ILE A 433 14.15 -3.54 -21.84
N ASN A 434 14.57 -3.32 -23.08
CA ASN A 434 14.31 -2.06 -23.77
C ASN A 434 12.82 -1.83 -24.05
N GLY A 435 12.42 -0.57 -24.05
CA GLY A 435 11.07 -0.13 -24.41
C GLY A 435 10.00 -0.32 -23.34
N ILE A 436 10.37 -0.84 -22.16
CA ILE A 436 9.42 -1.05 -21.06
C ILE A 436 10.01 -0.68 -19.68
N TRP A 437 9.19 0.00 -18.88
CA TRP A 437 9.48 0.42 -17.51
C TRP A 437 8.39 -0.09 -16.56
N GLY A 438 8.70 -0.17 -15.28
CA GLY A 438 7.76 -0.62 -14.26
C GLY A 438 7.72 0.29 -13.02
N ALA A 439 6.55 0.43 -12.40
CA ALA A 439 6.43 1.15 -11.14
C ALA A 439 5.30 0.61 -10.26
N GLY A 440 5.45 0.76 -8.93
CA GLY A 440 4.50 0.30 -7.92
C GLY A 440 4.59 -1.21 -7.70
N GLU A 441 3.56 -1.79 -7.14
CA GLU A 441 3.53 -3.14 -6.56
C GLU A 441 3.82 -4.31 -7.56
N ILE A 442 3.84 -4.03 -8.87
CA ILE A 442 4.27 -5.01 -9.89
C ILE A 442 5.79 -5.22 -9.89
N THR A 443 6.54 -4.28 -9.33
CA THR A 443 8.01 -4.32 -9.28
C THR A 443 8.52 -4.98 -8.02
N ALA A 444 9.75 -5.48 -8.05
CA ALA A 444 10.41 -6.10 -6.91
C ALA A 444 11.83 -5.56 -6.70
N GLY A 445 12.37 -5.80 -5.50
CA GLY A 445 13.72 -5.42 -5.11
C GLY A 445 13.78 -4.31 -4.06
N VAL A 446 12.75 -3.47 -3.93
CA VAL A 446 12.72 -2.35 -2.99
C VAL A 446 12.49 -2.78 -1.54
N HIS A 447 11.58 -3.73 -1.29
CA HIS A 447 11.08 -4.02 0.06
C HIS A 447 11.53 -5.34 0.66
N SER A 448 11.96 -6.30 -0.16
CA SER A 448 12.42 -7.64 0.29
C SER A 448 11.37 -8.38 1.15
N SER A 449 11.68 -8.67 2.44
CA SER A 449 10.76 -9.45 3.31
C SER A 449 9.53 -8.69 3.78
N ASN A 450 9.65 -7.37 3.99
CA ASN A 450 8.57 -6.59 4.60
C ASN A 450 8.67 -5.11 4.22
N ARG A 451 7.53 -4.51 3.92
CA ARG A 451 7.37 -3.11 3.54
C ARG A 451 6.85 -2.27 4.72
N LEU A 452 7.49 -1.13 4.97
CA LEU A 452 6.98 -0.14 5.93
C LEU A 452 5.63 0.45 5.47
N GLY A 453 4.73 0.69 6.44
CA GLY A 453 3.49 1.42 6.21
C GLY A 453 3.76 2.79 5.56
N GLY A 454 2.94 3.22 4.59
CA GLY A 454 3.13 4.48 3.86
C GLY A 454 4.12 4.42 2.68
N SER A 455 4.99 3.40 2.57
CA SER A 455 5.97 3.30 1.48
C SER A 455 5.35 2.84 0.15
N SER A 456 4.19 2.18 0.13
CA SER A 456 3.54 1.78 -1.12
C SER A 456 3.10 2.98 -1.98
N LEU A 457 2.48 4.00 -1.36
CA LEU A 457 2.15 5.21 -2.10
C LEU A 457 3.42 5.96 -2.54
N LEU A 458 4.47 5.95 -1.70
CA LEU A 458 5.73 6.60 -2.02
C LEU A 458 6.39 5.96 -3.24
N GLU A 459 6.52 4.62 -3.28
CA GLU A 459 7.13 3.94 -4.43
C GLU A 459 6.36 4.19 -5.71
N CYS A 460 5.01 4.25 -5.64
CA CYS A 460 4.18 4.59 -6.79
C CYS A 460 4.52 5.98 -7.35
N VAL A 461 4.74 6.97 -6.48
CA VAL A 461 5.08 8.34 -6.90
C VAL A 461 6.53 8.41 -7.41
N VAL A 462 7.48 7.86 -6.66
CA VAL A 462 8.91 7.94 -7.00
C VAL A 462 9.19 7.20 -8.30
N PHE A 463 8.94 5.89 -8.34
CA PHE A 463 9.27 5.09 -9.53
C PHE A 463 8.31 5.36 -10.69
N GLY A 464 7.05 5.76 -10.43
CA GLY A 464 6.14 6.19 -11.49
C GLY A 464 6.67 7.43 -12.22
N ARG A 465 7.17 8.44 -11.49
CA ARG A 465 7.77 9.63 -12.10
C ARG A 465 9.03 9.30 -12.88
N ILE A 466 9.91 8.45 -12.34
CA ILE A 466 11.13 7.99 -13.01
C ILE A 466 10.78 7.26 -14.29
N ALA A 467 9.90 6.26 -14.23
CA ALA A 467 9.47 5.48 -15.39
C ALA A 467 8.86 6.36 -16.50
N GLY A 468 7.96 7.29 -16.13
CA GLY A 468 7.34 8.21 -17.06
C GLY A 468 8.33 9.14 -17.76
N GLN A 469 9.35 9.64 -17.04
CA GLN A 469 10.41 10.47 -17.59
C GLN A 469 11.25 9.69 -18.60
N HIS A 470 11.74 8.50 -18.26
CA HIS A 470 12.56 7.68 -19.14
C HIS A 470 11.78 7.20 -20.38
N ALA A 471 10.54 6.76 -20.20
CA ALA A 471 9.69 6.36 -21.31
C ALA A 471 9.42 7.52 -22.29
N ASN A 472 9.24 8.75 -21.78
CA ASN A 472 9.09 9.92 -22.64
C ASN A 472 10.38 10.32 -23.38
N HIS A 473 11.54 10.15 -22.72
CA HIS A 473 12.85 10.37 -23.36
C HIS A 473 13.08 9.40 -24.53
N SER A 474 12.74 8.12 -24.34
CA SER A 474 12.93 7.11 -25.41
C SER A 474 12.10 7.41 -26.67
N LEU A 475 10.91 8.03 -26.53
CA LEU A 475 10.14 8.53 -27.70
C LEU A 475 10.88 9.58 -28.52
N LYS A 476 11.69 10.41 -27.88
CA LYS A 476 12.43 11.50 -28.54
C LYS A 476 13.71 11.02 -29.23
N SER A 477 14.28 9.92 -28.76
CA SER A 477 15.52 9.34 -29.27
C SER A 477 15.33 8.51 -30.55
N HIS A 478 14.10 8.20 -30.89
CA HIS A 478 13.72 7.46 -32.11
C HIS A 478 13.09 8.36 -33.22
N ILE A 479 13.21 9.69 -33.06
CA ILE A 479 12.88 10.73 -34.07
C ILE A 479 14.17 11.33 -34.60
#